data_e604ba3fe3f5818efea895ba0331097d
#
_entry.id   e604ba3fe3f5818efea895ba0331097d
#
_cell.length_a   1.000
_cell.length_b   1.000
_cell.length_c   1.000
_cell.angle_alpha   90.00
_cell.angle_beta   90.00
_cell.angle_gamma   90.00
#
_symmetry.space_group_name_H-M   'P 1'
#
loop_
_entity.id
_entity.type
_entity.pdbx_description
1 polymer ?
#
loop_
_entity_poly.entity_id
_entity_poly.type
_entity_poly.pdbx_seq_one_letter_code
_entity_poly.pdbx_strand_id
1 'polypeptide(L)'
;MPEQKKELLNLNKLIDTALDIFDKELINFSFDSDEVLANLDKSQLIRVLTNLVKNAIQSVPKGRDPIVDVYLSSTTTHAIIKISDNGSGIDEENKLKIFEPRFTTKSSGMGLGLSIISNIVKSFGGSIEFETKMNIGTTFTITLPKN
;
A
#
# COMPACT_ATOMS: atom_id res chain seq x y z
N MET A 1 19.06 -7.30 0.97
CA MET A 1 18.32 -6.39 0.07
C MET A 1 19.26 -5.87 -1.00
N PRO A 2 18.79 -5.86 -2.23
CA PRO A 2 19.59 -5.20 -3.26
C PRO A 2 19.74 -3.71 -2.95
N GLU A 3 20.80 -3.14 -3.45
CA GLU A 3 21.07 -1.73 -3.29
C GLU A 3 19.97 -0.90 -3.94
N GLN A 4 19.50 0.15 -3.28
CA GLN A 4 18.46 1.03 -3.80
C GLN A 4 19.02 1.96 -4.87
N LYS A 5 18.27 2.09 -5.96
CA LYS A 5 18.55 3.04 -7.02
C LYS A 5 17.57 4.19 -6.93
N LYS A 6 17.89 5.17 -6.11
CA LYS A 6 17.00 6.33 -5.91
C LYS A 6 17.02 7.26 -7.10
N GLU A 7 15.85 7.73 -7.47
CA GLU A 7 15.69 8.77 -8.49
C GLU A 7 14.53 9.68 -8.07
N LEU A 8 14.50 10.88 -8.62
CA LEU A 8 13.42 11.82 -8.36
C LEU A 8 12.17 11.35 -9.11
N LEU A 9 11.14 11.03 -8.36
CA LEU A 9 9.89 10.51 -8.92
C LEU A 9 8.75 11.49 -8.72
N ASN A 10 7.88 11.60 -9.72
CA ASN A 10 6.57 12.22 -9.57
C ASN A 10 5.60 11.15 -9.12
N LEU A 11 5.20 11.17 -7.86
CA LEU A 11 4.39 10.12 -7.26
C LEU A 11 2.98 10.06 -7.82
N ASN A 12 2.40 11.20 -8.22
CA ASN A 12 1.07 11.21 -8.84
C ASN A 12 1.06 10.36 -10.10
N LYS A 13 2.06 10.55 -10.96
CA LYS A 13 2.17 9.80 -12.20
C LYS A 13 2.55 8.34 -11.97
N LEU A 14 3.45 8.10 -11.03
CA LEU A 14 3.92 6.75 -10.72
C LEU A 14 2.79 5.88 -10.18
N ILE A 15 2.00 6.42 -9.24
CA ILE A 15 0.86 5.68 -8.68
C ILE A 15 -0.17 5.40 -9.75
N ASP A 16 -0.51 6.40 -10.55
CA ASP A 16 -1.47 6.23 -11.64
C ASP A 16 -1.04 5.11 -12.59
N THR A 17 0.23 5.09 -12.98
CA THR A 17 0.78 4.06 -13.85
C THR A 17 0.79 2.68 -13.16
N ALA A 18 1.18 2.63 -11.88
CA ALA A 18 1.20 1.37 -11.13
C ALA A 18 -0.19 0.73 -11.02
N LEU A 19 -1.23 1.56 -10.95
CA LEU A 19 -2.61 1.08 -10.83
C LEU A 19 -3.19 0.57 -12.15
N ASP A 20 -2.53 0.81 -13.28
CA ASP A 20 -3.03 0.38 -14.60
C ASP A 20 -3.16 -1.13 -14.76
N ILE A 21 -2.46 -1.93 -13.95
CA ILE A 21 -2.56 -3.39 -14.01
C ILE A 21 -3.85 -3.92 -13.38
N PHE A 22 -4.58 -3.08 -12.66
CA PHE A 22 -5.82 -3.47 -12.00
C PHE A 22 -7.04 -2.97 -12.77
N ASP A 23 -8.18 -3.60 -12.49
CA ASP A 23 -9.47 -3.14 -13.03
C ASP A 23 -9.79 -1.77 -12.43
N LYS A 24 -9.90 -0.77 -13.27
CA LYS A 24 -10.13 0.61 -12.84
C LYS A 24 -11.48 0.83 -12.16
N GLU A 25 -12.44 -0.06 -12.39
CA GLU A 25 -13.74 0.02 -11.70
C GLU A 25 -13.61 -0.28 -10.21
N LEU A 26 -12.55 -0.98 -9.82
CA LEU A 26 -12.34 -1.36 -8.41
C LEU A 26 -11.57 -0.31 -7.63
N ILE A 27 -10.89 0.63 -8.30
CA ILE A 27 -9.93 1.51 -7.65
C ILE A 27 -10.25 2.97 -7.92
N ASN A 28 -10.27 3.76 -6.83
CA ASN A 28 -10.39 5.21 -6.91
C ASN A 28 -9.07 5.81 -6.45
N PHE A 29 -8.42 6.58 -7.32
CA PHE A 29 -7.19 7.28 -6.97
C PHE A 29 -7.46 8.78 -6.90
N SER A 30 -7.08 9.38 -5.78
CA SER A 30 -7.21 10.82 -5.56
C SER A 30 -5.96 11.36 -4.85
N PHE A 31 -5.77 12.66 -4.89
CA PHE A 31 -4.62 13.31 -4.29
C PHE A 31 -4.95 14.76 -3.94
N ASP A 32 -4.20 15.32 -2.99
CA ASP A 32 -4.39 16.71 -2.56
C ASP A 32 -3.44 17.69 -3.27
N SER A 33 -2.47 17.18 -4.02
CA SER A 33 -1.49 17.99 -4.75
C SER A 33 -1.14 17.32 -6.07
N ASP A 34 -1.09 18.11 -7.15
CA ASP A 34 -0.84 17.60 -8.50
C ASP A 34 0.60 17.12 -8.73
N GLU A 35 1.51 17.52 -7.88
CA GLU A 35 2.92 17.17 -8.07
C GLU A 35 3.58 16.91 -6.73
N VAL A 36 3.65 15.62 -6.37
CA VAL A 36 4.36 15.18 -5.17
C VAL A 36 5.64 14.51 -5.64
N LEU A 37 6.78 15.14 -5.35
CA LEU A 37 8.10 14.66 -5.76
C LEU A 37 8.82 14.01 -4.59
N ALA A 38 9.47 12.89 -4.83
CA ALA A 38 10.27 12.21 -3.82
C ALA A 38 11.41 11.44 -4.47
N ASN A 39 12.54 11.34 -3.76
CA ASN A 39 13.68 10.54 -4.17
C ASN A 39 13.53 9.13 -3.61
N LEU A 40 13.16 8.18 -4.44
CA LEU A 40 12.89 6.81 -4.02
C LEU A 40 13.29 5.84 -5.13
N ASP A 41 13.41 4.57 -4.77
CA ASP A 41 13.62 3.50 -5.73
C ASP A 41 12.28 3.16 -6.38
N LYS A 42 12.16 3.45 -7.66
CA LYS A 42 10.93 3.28 -8.43
C LYS A 42 10.39 1.86 -8.40
N SER A 43 11.26 0.87 -8.69
CA SER A 43 10.80 -0.52 -8.76
C SER A 43 10.36 -1.06 -7.42
N GLN A 44 11.04 -0.69 -6.34
CA GLN A 44 10.65 -1.11 -5.00
C GLN A 44 9.34 -0.46 -4.56
N LEU A 45 9.14 0.82 -4.91
CA LEU A 45 7.88 1.49 -4.58
C LEU A 45 6.71 0.88 -5.34
N ILE A 46 6.89 0.56 -6.62
CA ILE A 46 5.86 -0.12 -7.40
C ILE A 46 5.50 -1.47 -6.76
N ARG A 47 6.49 -2.23 -6.29
CA ARG A 47 6.24 -3.51 -5.60
C ARG A 47 5.37 -3.32 -4.36
N VAL A 48 5.68 -2.31 -3.55
CA VAL A 48 4.89 -2.01 -2.35
C VAL A 48 3.44 -1.68 -2.73
N LEU A 49 3.26 -0.75 -3.67
CA LEU A 49 1.93 -0.29 -4.07
C LEU A 49 1.09 -1.41 -4.66
N THR A 50 1.64 -2.15 -5.61
CA THR A 50 0.87 -3.20 -6.29
C THR A 50 0.50 -4.34 -5.33
N ASN A 51 1.39 -4.67 -4.41
CA ASN A 51 1.08 -5.73 -3.43
C ASN A 51 0.05 -5.29 -2.40
N LEU A 52 0.10 -4.04 -1.94
CA LEU A 52 -0.92 -3.54 -1.00
C LEU A 52 -2.29 -3.44 -1.66
N VAL A 53 -2.37 -2.98 -2.90
CA VAL A 53 -3.64 -2.91 -3.64
C VAL A 53 -4.18 -4.31 -3.89
N LYS A 54 -3.33 -5.23 -4.30
CA LYS A 54 -3.72 -6.62 -4.51
C LYS A 54 -4.27 -7.25 -3.22
N ASN A 55 -3.58 -7.03 -2.10
CA ASN A 55 -4.06 -7.50 -0.79
C ASN A 55 -5.41 -6.88 -0.43
N ALA A 56 -5.59 -5.59 -0.73
CA ALA A 56 -6.84 -4.90 -0.47
C ALA A 56 -8.01 -5.53 -1.24
N ILE A 57 -7.80 -5.80 -2.53
CA ILE A 57 -8.84 -6.45 -3.36
C ILE A 57 -9.15 -7.85 -2.82
N GLN A 58 -8.13 -8.61 -2.46
CA GLN A 58 -8.29 -9.99 -1.98
C GLN A 58 -8.92 -10.09 -0.59
N SER A 59 -8.90 -9.02 0.19
CA SER A 59 -9.51 -9.00 1.51
C SER A 59 -11.03 -8.93 1.47
N VAL A 60 -11.60 -8.60 0.31
CA VAL A 60 -13.05 -8.46 0.16
C VAL A 60 -13.67 -9.84 -0.06
N PRO A 61 -14.64 -10.24 0.77
CA PRO A 61 -15.25 -11.56 0.64
C PRO A 61 -16.10 -11.69 -0.63
N LYS A 62 -16.28 -12.93 -1.05
CA LYS A 62 -17.16 -13.23 -2.19
C LYS A 62 -18.56 -12.69 -1.92
N GLY A 63 -19.18 -12.14 -2.95
CA GLY A 63 -20.51 -11.55 -2.86
C GLY A 63 -20.51 -10.06 -2.58
N ARG A 64 -19.35 -9.47 -2.33
CA ARG A 64 -19.18 -8.04 -2.21
C ARG A 64 -18.21 -7.55 -3.28
N ASP A 65 -18.54 -6.46 -3.96
CA ASP A 65 -17.64 -5.88 -4.96
C ASP A 65 -16.51 -5.13 -4.27
N PRO A 66 -15.25 -5.42 -4.63
CA PRO A 66 -14.14 -4.68 -4.03
C PRO A 66 -14.18 -3.20 -4.38
N ILE A 67 -13.91 -2.36 -3.40
CA ILE A 67 -13.71 -0.92 -3.57
C ILE A 67 -12.41 -0.57 -2.85
N VAL A 68 -11.43 -0.09 -3.59
CA VAL A 68 -10.15 0.29 -3.05
C VAL A 68 -9.92 1.77 -3.33
N ASP A 69 -9.68 2.54 -2.28
CA ASP A 69 -9.36 3.96 -2.40
C ASP A 69 -7.87 4.15 -2.14
N VAL A 70 -7.19 4.78 -3.10
CA VAL A 70 -5.80 5.16 -2.97
C VAL A 70 -5.74 6.67 -2.90
N TYR A 71 -5.16 7.21 -1.83
CA TYR A 71 -5.09 8.65 -1.63
C TYR A 71 -3.66 9.07 -1.36
N LEU A 72 -3.17 10.03 -2.16
CA LEU A 72 -1.84 10.60 -2.02
C LEU A 72 -1.94 12.00 -1.43
N SER A 73 -1.26 12.22 -0.31
CA SER A 73 -1.11 13.54 0.28
C SER A 73 0.35 13.79 0.58
N SER A 74 0.68 15.01 0.95
CA SER A 74 2.06 15.32 1.29
C SER A 74 2.15 16.46 2.29
N THR A 75 3.25 16.44 3.03
CA THR A 75 3.70 17.56 3.83
C THR A 75 4.94 18.13 3.15
N THR A 76 5.58 19.11 3.76
CA THR A 76 6.84 19.67 3.22
C THR A 76 7.92 18.60 3.09
N THR A 77 7.96 17.64 4.02
CA THR A 77 9.06 16.67 4.13
C THR A 77 8.68 15.25 3.76
N HIS A 78 7.40 14.91 3.72
CA HIS A 78 6.94 13.53 3.53
C HIS A 78 5.82 13.41 2.52
N ALA A 79 5.80 12.27 1.82
CA ALA A 79 4.67 11.84 1.02
C ALA A 79 3.91 10.78 1.82
N ILE A 80 2.58 10.82 1.76
CA ILE A 80 1.72 9.93 2.53
C ILE A 80 0.76 9.26 1.55
N ILE A 81 0.78 7.92 1.54
CA ILE A 81 -0.09 7.13 0.65
C ILE A 81 -1.00 6.27 1.51
N LYS A 82 -2.30 6.45 1.36
CA LYS A 82 -3.30 5.63 2.06
C LYS A 82 -3.99 4.71 1.07
N ILE A 83 -4.09 3.44 1.45
CA ILE A 83 -4.77 2.41 0.66
C ILE A 83 -5.85 1.81 1.54
N SER A 84 -7.10 2.10 1.21
CA SER A 84 -8.27 1.67 1.99
C SER A 84 -9.11 0.68 1.20
N ASP A 85 -9.58 -0.36 1.87
CA ASP A 85 -10.43 -1.36 1.25
C ASP A 85 -11.75 -1.51 2.02
N ASN A 86 -12.72 -2.15 1.38
CA ASN A 86 -13.99 -2.52 1.99
C ASN A 86 -14.04 -4.01 2.32
N GLY A 87 -12.91 -4.55 2.75
CA GLY A 87 -12.77 -5.96 3.06
C GLY A 87 -13.34 -6.35 4.41
N SER A 88 -13.05 -7.59 4.82
CA SER A 88 -13.57 -8.14 6.07
C SER A 88 -12.89 -7.57 7.32
N GLY A 89 -11.79 -6.85 7.16
CA GLY A 89 -11.02 -6.34 8.29
C GLY A 89 -10.07 -7.39 8.83
N ILE A 90 -9.31 -7.00 9.85
CA ILE A 90 -8.34 -7.86 10.51
C ILE A 90 -8.77 -8.00 11.96
N ASP A 91 -8.93 -9.23 12.46
CA ASP A 91 -9.38 -9.45 13.83
C ASP A 91 -8.28 -9.11 14.85
N GLU A 92 -8.69 -8.95 16.10
CA GLU A 92 -7.77 -8.54 17.18
C GLU A 92 -6.60 -9.51 17.34
N GLU A 93 -6.85 -10.81 17.17
CA GLU A 93 -5.82 -11.82 17.29
C GLU A 93 -4.73 -11.64 16.23
N ASN A 94 -5.13 -11.32 15.00
CA ASN A 94 -4.21 -11.19 13.87
C ASN A 94 -3.55 -9.82 13.79
N LYS A 95 -4.12 -8.76 14.38
CA LYS A 95 -3.55 -7.40 14.30
C LYS A 95 -2.08 -7.33 14.70
N LEU A 96 -1.70 -8.08 15.72
CA LEU A 96 -0.33 -8.07 16.23
C LEU A 96 0.63 -8.87 15.35
N LYS A 97 0.12 -9.66 14.42
CA LYS A 97 0.91 -10.63 13.65
C LYS A 97 1.09 -10.30 12.18
N ILE A 98 0.34 -9.34 11.63
CA ILE A 98 0.29 -9.16 10.18
C ILE A 98 1.64 -8.81 9.54
N PHE A 99 2.55 -8.22 10.30
CA PHE A 99 3.89 -7.89 9.82
C PHE A 99 4.94 -8.95 10.16
N GLU A 100 4.54 -10.04 10.83
CA GLU A 100 5.46 -11.12 11.14
C GLU A 100 5.81 -11.91 9.88
N PRO A 101 7.07 -12.37 9.75
CA PRO A 101 7.44 -13.25 8.65
C PRO A 101 6.56 -14.50 8.63
N ARG A 102 6.21 -14.94 7.41
CA ARG A 102 5.40 -16.15 7.18
C ARG A 102 3.94 -16.04 7.60
N PHE A 103 3.50 -14.90 8.16
CA PHE A 103 2.09 -14.75 8.47
C PHE A 103 1.29 -14.62 7.18
N THR A 104 0.24 -15.41 7.04
CA THR A 104 -0.74 -15.25 5.98
C THR A 104 -2.08 -15.84 6.41
N THR A 105 -3.17 -15.14 6.09
CA THR A 105 -4.53 -15.62 6.24
C THR A 105 -5.06 -16.16 4.90
N LYS A 106 -4.24 -16.11 3.86
CA LYS A 106 -4.63 -16.50 2.50
C LYS A 106 -3.97 -17.81 2.15
N SER A 107 -4.77 -18.74 1.67
CA SER A 107 -4.30 -20.08 1.32
C SER A 107 -3.33 -20.10 0.14
N SER A 108 -3.38 -19.09 -0.71
CA SER A 108 -2.56 -19.05 -1.92
C SER A 108 -1.16 -18.48 -1.71
N GLY A 109 -0.90 -17.84 -0.57
CA GLY A 109 0.39 -17.21 -0.32
C GLY A 109 0.77 -16.16 -1.37
N MET A 110 -0.20 -15.46 -1.90
CA MET A 110 -0.03 -14.59 -3.05
C MET A 110 0.69 -13.31 -2.72
N GLY A 111 1.58 -12.94 -3.61
CA GLY A 111 2.34 -11.70 -3.51
C GLY A 111 3.35 -11.74 -2.39
N LEU A 112 3.88 -10.57 -2.04
CA LEU A 112 4.82 -10.43 -0.95
C LEU A 112 4.08 -10.39 0.37
N GLY A 113 4.64 -11.03 1.39
CA GLY A 113 4.13 -10.89 2.74
C GLY A 113 4.28 -9.45 3.23
N LEU A 114 3.44 -9.05 4.18
CA LEU A 114 3.48 -7.70 4.73
C LEU A 114 4.81 -7.41 5.44
N SER A 115 5.49 -8.44 5.95
CA SER A 115 6.82 -8.27 6.55
C SER A 115 7.83 -7.75 5.51
N ILE A 116 7.77 -8.25 4.28
CA ILE A 116 8.67 -7.80 3.20
C ILE A 116 8.32 -6.37 2.81
N ILE A 117 7.04 -6.07 2.66
CA ILE A 117 6.58 -4.71 2.35
C ILE A 117 7.04 -3.73 3.43
N SER A 118 6.87 -4.10 4.71
CA SER A 118 7.31 -3.28 5.82
C SER A 118 8.81 -3.02 5.78
N ASN A 119 9.61 -4.05 5.45
CA ASN A 119 11.05 -3.90 5.33
C ASN A 119 11.44 -2.95 4.20
N ILE A 120 10.76 -3.02 3.06
CA ILE A 120 11.01 -2.11 1.95
C ILE A 120 10.70 -0.66 2.36
N VAL A 121 9.55 -0.45 2.99
CA VAL A 121 9.16 0.89 3.45
C VAL A 121 10.17 1.45 4.46
N LYS A 122 10.61 0.60 5.39
CA LYS A 122 11.65 0.99 6.36
C LYS A 122 12.97 1.32 5.69
N SER A 123 13.33 0.60 4.61
CA SER A 123 14.56 0.89 3.87
C SER A 123 14.52 2.26 3.18
N PHE A 124 13.34 2.80 2.93
CA PHE A 124 13.16 4.17 2.44
C PHE A 124 13.29 5.22 3.55
N GLY A 125 13.41 4.79 4.80
CA GLY A 125 13.32 5.69 5.95
C GLY A 125 11.89 6.04 6.34
N GLY A 126 10.93 5.29 5.81
CA GLY A 126 9.51 5.52 6.04
C GLY A 126 8.89 4.60 7.08
N SER A 127 7.58 4.69 7.20
CA SER A 127 6.80 3.86 8.10
C SER A 127 5.53 3.37 7.44
N ILE A 128 4.99 2.26 7.94
CA ILE A 128 3.71 1.72 7.52
C ILE A 128 2.86 1.46 8.77
N GLU A 129 1.62 1.93 8.72
CA GLU A 129 0.65 1.75 9.79
C GLU A 129 -0.67 1.29 9.20
N PHE A 130 -1.56 0.79 10.03
CA PHE A 130 -2.89 0.39 9.57
C PHE A 130 -3.95 0.64 10.63
N GLU A 131 -5.17 0.82 10.14
CA GLU A 131 -6.39 0.86 10.95
C GLU A 131 -7.38 -0.09 10.32
N THR A 132 -8.12 -0.82 11.14
CA THR A 132 -9.04 -1.83 10.64
C THR A 132 -10.29 -1.90 11.51
N LYS A 133 -11.42 -2.22 10.85
CA LYS A 133 -12.69 -2.51 11.52
C LYS A 133 -13.28 -3.76 10.89
N MET A 134 -13.66 -4.71 11.72
CA MET A 134 -14.27 -5.95 11.26
C MET A 134 -15.51 -5.66 10.42
N ASN A 135 -15.61 -6.34 9.28
CA ASN A 135 -16.72 -6.24 8.33
C ASN A 135 -16.87 -4.88 7.64
N ILE A 136 -15.94 -3.95 7.85
CA ILE A 136 -15.92 -2.63 7.21
C ILE A 136 -14.72 -2.49 6.29
N GLY A 137 -13.53 -2.79 6.78
CA GLY A 137 -12.33 -2.74 5.96
C GLY A 137 -11.08 -2.35 6.71
N THR A 138 -10.00 -2.15 5.94
CA THR A 138 -8.68 -1.82 6.46
C THR A 138 -8.09 -0.68 5.64
N THR A 139 -7.37 0.21 6.32
CA THR A 139 -6.60 1.29 5.69
C THR A 139 -5.14 1.15 6.08
N PHE A 140 -4.27 0.98 5.09
CA PHE A 140 -2.82 1.06 5.30
C PHE A 140 -2.34 2.46 4.95
N THR A 141 -1.49 3.02 5.81
CA THR A 141 -0.89 4.34 5.59
C THR A 141 0.63 4.19 5.52
N ILE A 142 1.20 4.60 4.39
CA ILE A 142 2.64 4.60 4.17
C ILE A 142 3.10 6.04 4.21
N THR A 143 4.09 6.33 5.06
CA THR A 143 4.69 7.66 5.15
C THR A 143 6.13 7.55 4.68
N LEU A 144 6.49 8.32 3.66
CA LEU A 144 7.80 8.25 3.02
C LEU A 144 8.48 9.61 3.05
N PRO A 145 9.75 9.70 3.48
CA PRO A 145 10.47 10.97 3.36
C PRO A 145 10.72 11.29 1.89
N LYS A 146 10.62 12.57 1.55
CA LYS A 146 10.84 13.03 0.16
C LYS A 146 12.31 13.00 -0.24
N ASN A 147 13.20 13.04 0.72
CA ASN A 147 14.65 13.04 0.47
C ASN A 147 15.33 11.92 1.21
#